data_346e694b3b7531902d2ca5511959b9eb
#
_entry.id   346e694b3b7531902d2ca5511959b9eb
#
_cell.length_a   1.000
_cell.length_b   1.000
_cell.length_c   1.000
_cell.angle_alpha   90.00
_cell.angle_beta   90.00
_cell.angle_gamma   90.00
#
_symmetry.space_group_name_H-M   'P 1'
#
loop_
_entity.id
_entity.type
_entity.pdbx_description
1 polymer ?
#
loop_
_entity_poly.entity_id
_entity_poly.type
_entity_poly.pdbx_seq_one_letter_code
_entity_poly.pdbx_strand_id
1 'polypeptide(L)'
;MTPALTITRSFALASCPSRRPRPGELLLWRLRGEWQMMTSEQGHLCLSKAELRRARMHPNRAHGRRFAIGRAALRAILGTLAGRAADTLKLIERDSGHVAVADCDRLDGIDVVVGYAGIWIVIAIAEGPVGLGMAQDSAFADPLARNRLRLDSLTDACGIGHGATPRSLERSAEPFREVVTPYAGNWCLLDIPLSGPACAATVAARHIARIHAAGWRGERGDWPTVGKQRARTAGSLNVPESVAAG
;
A
#
# COMPACT_ATOMS: atom_id res chain seq x y z
N MET A 1 24.60 -3.02 -2.58
CA MET A 1 23.76 -2.80 -3.78
C MET A 1 22.32 -3.00 -3.37
N THR A 2 21.52 -1.94 -3.33
CA THR A 2 20.08 -2.05 -3.08
C THR A 2 19.45 -2.73 -4.29
N PRO A 3 18.70 -3.84 -4.15
CA PRO A 3 18.07 -4.49 -5.28
C PRO A 3 17.10 -3.53 -5.96
N ALA A 4 17.08 -3.53 -7.29
CA ALA A 4 16.16 -2.70 -8.04
C ALA A 4 14.71 -3.12 -7.75
N LEU A 5 13.86 -2.17 -7.35
CA LEU A 5 12.45 -2.41 -7.11
C LEU A 5 11.78 -2.92 -8.39
N THR A 6 11.15 -4.08 -8.33
CA THR A 6 10.41 -4.68 -9.44
C THR A 6 8.91 -4.47 -9.22
N ILE A 7 8.23 -3.85 -10.19
CA ILE A 7 6.78 -3.63 -10.15
C ILE A 7 6.11 -4.39 -11.28
N THR A 8 5.25 -5.35 -10.94
CA THR A 8 4.37 -6.04 -11.88
C THR A 8 2.98 -5.46 -11.73
N ARG A 9 2.43 -4.94 -12.83
CA ARG A 9 1.10 -4.31 -12.86
C ARG A 9 0.16 -5.09 -13.75
N SER A 10 -1.09 -5.19 -13.33
CA SER A 10 -2.17 -5.74 -14.15
C SER A 10 -3.47 -4.99 -13.91
N PHE A 11 -4.26 -4.83 -14.97
CA PHE A 11 -5.63 -4.34 -14.83
C PHE A 11 -6.56 -5.40 -14.24
N ALA A 12 -6.32 -6.67 -14.53
CA ALA A 12 -7.11 -7.77 -13.98
C ALA A 12 -6.85 -7.93 -12.48
N LEU A 13 -7.89 -7.88 -11.68
CA LEU A 13 -7.82 -8.00 -10.22
C LEU A 13 -7.34 -9.39 -9.76
N ALA A 14 -7.56 -10.41 -10.60
CA ALA A 14 -7.09 -11.78 -10.36
C ALA A 14 -5.60 -12.00 -10.68
N SER A 15 -4.89 -11.00 -11.17
CA SER A 15 -3.48 -11.16 -11.60
C SER A 15 -2.47 -11.09 -10.47
N CYS A 16 -2.86 -10.72 -9.25
CA CYS A 16 -1.99 -10.88 -8.11
C CYS A 16 -1.74 -12.35 -7.79
N PRO A 17 -0.57 -12.68 -7.25
CA PRO A 17 -0.29 -14.06 -6.86
C PRO A 17 -1.38 -14.63 -5.95
N SER A 18 -1.83 -15.85 -6.25
CA SER A 18 -2.78 -16.60 -5.41
C SER A 18 -2.10 -17.32 -4.23
N ARG A 19 -0.88 -16.93 -3.91
CA ARG A 19 -0.08 -17.47 -2.82
C ARG A 19 0.28 -16.37 -1.81
N ARG A 20 0.63 -16.78 -0.61
CA ARG A 20 1.22 -15.91 0.42
C ARG A 20 2.35 -15.04 -0.17
N PRO A 21 2.42 -13.72 0.11
CA PRO A 21 3.58 -12.92 -0.21
C PRO A 21 4.82 -13.45 0.49
N ARG A 22 5.96 -13.33 -0.18
CA ARG A 22 7.29 -13.65 0.39
C ARG A 22 7.87 -12.41 1.06
N PRO A 23 8.91 -12.55 1.90
CA PRO A 23 9.63 -11.40 2.42
C PRO A 23 10.04 -10.42 1.30
N GLY A 24 9.70 -9.15 1.46
CA GLY A 24 9.94 -8.11 0.45
C GLY A 24 8.95 -8.08 -0.71
N GLU A 25 7.92 -8.92 -0.74
CA GLU A 25 6.82 -8.80 -1.70
C GLU A 25 5.67 -8.01 -1.08
N LEU A 26 5.16 -7.04 -1.82
CA LEU A 26 3.97 -6.28 -1.50
C LEU A 26 2.89 -6.61 -2.53
N LEU A 27 1.73 -7.08 -2.06
CA LEU A 27 0.56 -7.29 -2.90
C LEU A 27 -0.38 -6.11 -2.71
N LEU A 28 -0.78 -5.48 -3.81
CA LEU A 28 -1.64 -4.30 -3.83
C LEU A 28 -2.84 -4.51 -4.74
N TRP A 29 -4.02 -4.15 -4.24
CA TRP A 29 -5.22 -4.04 -5.06
C TRP A 29 -5.78 -2.62 -4.98
N ARG A 30 -6.12 -2.08 -6.14
CA ARG A 30 -6.89 -0.84 -6.27
C ARG A 30 -8.25 -1.16 -6.87
N LEU A 31 -9.29 -0.89 -6.14
CA LEU A 31 -10.67 -1.15 -6.51
C LEU A 31 -11.45 0.17 -6.52
N ARG A 32 -12.44 0.28 -7.41
CA ARG A 32 -13.44 1.34 -7.32
C ARG A 32 -14.57 0.88 -6.41
N GLY A 33 -15.33 1.83 -5.85
CA GLY A 33 -16.53 1.54 -5.04
C GLY A 33 -17.69 0.91 -5.82
N GLU A 34 -17.35 0.03 -6.77
CA GLU A 34 -18.24 -0.72 -7.66
C GLU A 34 -17.88 -2.20 -7.60
N TRP A 35 -18.87 -3.07 -7.83
CA TRP A 35 -18.63 -4.51 -7.86
C TRP A 35 -17.83 -4.90 -9.11
N GLN A 36 -16.53 -5.10 -8.96
CA GLN A 36 -15.60 -5.41 -10.06
C GLN A 36 -15.05 -6.84 -10.02
N MET A 37 -14.92 -7.42 -8.82
CA MET A 37 -14.39 -8.78 -8.64
C MET A 37 -15.47 -9.86 -8.70
N MET A 38 -16.71 -9.48 -8.42
CA MET A 38 -17.87 -10.38 -8.32
C MET A 38 -19.16 -9.60 -8.51
N THR A 39 -20.28 -10.29 -8.69
CA THR A 39 -21.60 -9.63 -8.66
C THR A 39 -21.93 -9.14 -7.26
N SER A 40 -22.86 -8.19 -7.16
CA SER A 40 -23.34 -7.68 -5.86
C SER A 40 -23.91 -8.79 -4.98
N GLU A 41 -24.63 -9.74 -5.58
CA GLU A 41 -25.21 -10.88 -4.90
C GLU A 41 -24.11 -11.80 -4.32
N GLN A 42 -23.17 -12.22 -5.14
CA GLN A 42 -22.02 -13.02 -4.70
C GLN A 42 -21.24 -12.32 -3.60
N GLY A 43 -21.03 -10.99 -3.74
CA GLY A 43 -20.34 -10.20 -2.73
C GLY A 43 -21.08 -10.19 -1.37
N HIS A 44 -22.39 -10.04 -1.39
CA HIS A 44 -23.18 -10.08 -0.17
C HIS A 44 -23.18 -11.47 0.49
N LEU A 45 -23.14 -12.55 -0.28
CA LEU A 45 -23.02 -13.92 0.24
C LEU A 45 -21.68 -14.18 0.95
N CYS A 46 -20.62 -13.48 0.53
CA CYS A 46 -19.31 -13.60 1.18
C CYS A 46 -19.23 -12.88 2.53
N LEU A 47 -20.12 -11.92 2.81
CA LEU A 47 -20.05 -11.08 4.01
C LEU A 47 -20.64 -11.76 5.24
N SER A 48 -20.03 -11.55 6.39
CA SER A 48 -20.62 -11.94 7.68
C SER A 48 -21.86 -11.10 7.98
N LYS A 49 -22.72 -11.61 8.88
CA LYS A 49 -23.91 -10.87 9.35
C LYS A 49 -23.54 -9.51 9.96
N ALA A 50 -22.41 -9.44 10.68
CA ALA A 50 -21.92 -8.19 11.28
C ALA A 50 -21.49 -7.18 10.20
N GLU A 51 -20.76 -7.61 9.17
CA GLU A 51 -20.34 -6.76 8.06
C GLU A 51 -21.53 -6.25 7.24
N LEU A 52 -22.51 -7.12 6.96
CA LEU A 52 -23.76 -6.72 6.30
C LEU A 52 -24.53 -5.68 7.12
N ARG A 53 -24.64 -5.90 8.43
CA ARG A 53 -25.28 -4.94 9.33
C ARG A 53 -24.54 -3.62 9.33
N ARG A 54 -23.22 -3.61 9.47
CA ARG A 54 -22.40 -2.38 9.42
C ARG A 54 -22.56 -1.63 8.12
N ALA A 55 -22.55 -2.32 6.98
CA ALA A 55 -22.76 -1.71 5.66
C ALA A 55 -24.14 -1.05 5.54
N ARG A 56 -25.21 -1.73 6.01
CA ARG A 56 -26.59 -1.24 5.94
C ARG A 56 -26.87 -0.09 6.91
N MET A 57 -26.27 -0.13 8.10
CA MET A 57 -26.47 0.88 9.15
C MET A 57 -25.60 2.12 8.99
N HIS A 58 -24.71 2.14 7.98
CA HIS A 58 -23.84 3.29 7.77
C HIS A 58 -24.66 4.54 7.40
N PRO A 59 -24.47 5.70 8.09
CA PRO A 59 -25.23 6.92 7.84
C PRO A 59 -25.17 7.39 6.37
N ASN A 60 -24.01 7.21 5.74
CA ASN A 60 -23.82 7.47 4.31
C ASN A 60 -23.88 6.15 3.53
N ARG A 61 -24.91 5.99 2.71
CA ARG A 61 -25.13 4.78 1.89
C ARG A 61 -23.97 4.47 0.93
N ALA A 62 -23.34 5.49 0.37
CA ALA A 62 -22.20 5.30 -0.53
C ALA A 62 -20.98 4.72 0.23
N HIS A 63 -20.75 5.17 1.45
CA HIS A 63 -19.70 4.60 2.31
C HIS A 63 -20.03 3.18 2.75
N GLY A 64 -21.30 2.91 3.14
CA GLY A 64 -21.73 1.55 3.47
C GLY A 64 -21.57 0.59 2.30
N ARG A 65 -21.94 1.01 1.08
CA ARG A 65 -21.72 0.22 -0.14
C ARG A 65 -20.22 -0.02 -0.38
N ARG A 66 -19.40 1.03 -0.29
CA ARG A 66 -17.94 0.92 -0.47
C ARG A 66 -17.31 -0.01 0.55
N PHE A 67 -17.72 0.07 1.81
CA PHE A 67 -17.30 -0.87 2.85
C PHE A 67 -17.65 -2.31 2.47
N ALA A 68 -18.90 -2.59 2.05
CA ALA A 68 -19.33 -3.94 1.65
C ALA A 68 -18.47 -4.48 0.50
N ILE A 69 -18.22 -3.67 -0.53
CA ILE A 69 -17.39 -4.03 -1.68
C ILE A 69 -15.95 -4.33 -1.24
N GLY A 70 -15.36 -3.46 -0.42
CA GLY A 70 -13.99 -3.67 0.09
C GLY A 70 -13.87 -4.94 0.92
N ARG A 71 -14.85 -5.22 1.77
CA ARG A 71 -14.86 -6.44 2.60
C ARG A 71 -15.07 -7.70 1.79
N ALA A 72 -15.97 -7.71 0.82
CA ALA A 72 -16.16 -8.86 -0.05
C ALA A 72 -14.91 -9.15 -0.89
N ALA A 73 -14.29 -8.11 -1.46
CA ALA A 73 -13.03 -8.24 -2.18
C ALA A 73 -11.91 -8.77 -1.28
N LEU A 74 -11.77 -8.21 -0.07
CA LEU A 74 -10.79 -8.67 0.90
C LEU A 74 -10.97 -10.16 1.24
N ARG A 75 -12.21 -10.59 1.51
CA ARG A 75 -12.53 -12.00 1.80
C ARG A 75 -12.18 -12.91 0.63
N ALA A 76 -12.47 -12.51 -0.61
CA ALA A 76 -12.11 -13.28 -1.81
C ALA A 76 -10.59 -13.41 -1.96
N ILE A 77 -9.86 -12.32 -1.77
CA ILE A 77 -8.39 -12.29 -1.82
C ILE A 77 -7.81 -13.20 -0.73
N LEU A 78 -8.20 -13.00 0.52
CA LEU A 78 -7.68 -13.77 1.65
C LEU A 78 -8.11 -15.24 1.57
N GLY A 79 -9.30 -15.52 1.07
CA GLY A 79 -9.77 -16.88 0.79
C GLY A 79 -8.86 -17.61 -0.20
N THR A 80 -8.48 -16.92 -1.29
CA THR A 80 -7.53 -17.45 -2.28
C THR A 80 -6.16 -17.70 -1.66
N LEU A 81 -5.63 -16.76 -0.87
CA LEU A 81 -4.33 -16.91 -0.21
C LEU A 81 -4.33 -18.02 0.84
N ALA A 82 -5.43 -18.16 1.58
CA ALA A 82 -5.62 -19.20 2.61
C ALA A 82 -5.98 -20.58 2.03
N GLY A 83 -6.44 -20.63 0.78
CA GLY A 83 -7.03 -21.84 0.19
C GLY A 83 -8.35 -22.24 0.85
N ARG A 84 -9.17 -21.25 1.27
CA ARG A 84 -10.46 -21.43 1.96
C ARG A 84 -11.56 -20.64 1.28
N ALA A 85 -12.81 -21.05 1.44
CA ALA A 85 -13.95 -20.28 0.93
C ALA A 85 -14.05 -18.91 1.66
N ALA A 86 -14.37 -17.86 0.92
CA ALA A 86 -14.35 -16.47 1.40
C ALA A 86 -15.32 -16.23 2.59
N ASP A 87 -16.47 -16.88 2.56
CA ASP A 87 -17.52 -16.80 3.58
C ASP A 87 -17.14 -17.50 4.90
N THR A 88 -16.24 -18.49 4.84
CA THR A 88 -15.78 -19.25 6.02
C THR A 88 -14.72 -18.51 6.84
N LEU A 89 -14.13 -17.44 6.30
CA LEU A 89 -13.07 -16.71 7.00
C LEU A 89 -13.64 -15.93 8.20
N LYS A 90 -12.96 -16.01 9.33
CA LYS A 90 -13.22 -15.17 10.49
C LYS A 90 -12.25 -13.99 10.47
N LEU A 91 -12.72 -12.83 10.01
CA LEU A 91 -11.91 -11.61 9.99
C LEU A 91 -12.01 -10.91 11.34
N ILE A 92 -10.86 -10.55 11.89
CA ILE A 92 -10.71 -9.74 13.11
C ILE A 92 -10.24 -8.37 12.67
N GLU A 93 -11.05 -7.34 12.93
CA GLU A 93 -10.63 -5.95 12.73
C GLU A 93 -9.69 -5.53 13.85
N ARG A 94 -8.63 -4.86 13.47
CA ARG A 94 -7.75 -4.10 14.33
C ARG A 94 -7.94 -2.62 14.04
N ASP A 95 -7.27 -1.78 14.79
CA ASP A 95 -7.30 -0.35 14.57
C ASP A 95 -6.78 0.02 13.17
N SER A 96 -7.13 1.21 12.69
CA SER A 96 -6.62 1.79 11.43
C SER A 96 -6.88 0.98 10.16
N GLY A 97 -7.88 0.10 10.13
CA GLY A 97 -8.23 -0.67 8.93
C GLY A 97 -7.42 -1.96 8.75
N HIS A 98 -6.57 -2.31 9.71
CA HIS A 98 -5.89 -3.60 9.74
C HIS A 98 -6.86 -4.75 9.96
N VAL A 99 -6.58 -5.87 9.31
CA VAL A 99 -7.42 -7.07 9.38
C VAL A 99 -6.55 -8.30 9.57
N ALA A 100 -6.87 -9.10 10.59
CA ALA A 100 -6.31 -10.43 10.76
C ALA A 100 -7.35 -11.50 10.39
N VAL A 101 -6.87 -12.69 10.05
CA VAL A 101 -7.72 -13.88 9.87
C VAL A 101 -7.49 -14.79 11.06
N ALA A 102 -8.58 -15.11 11.80
CA ALA A 102 -8.49 -16.06 12.88
C ALA A 102 -8.33 -17.49 12.35
N ASP A 103 -7.65 -18.32 13.15
CA ASP A 103 -7.53 -19.76 12.92
C ASP A 103 -7.01 -20.11 11.51
N CYS A 104 -5.97 -19.38 11.03
CA CYS A 104 -5.42 -19.60 9.71
C CYS A 104 -3.88 -19.48 9.68
N ASP A 105 -3.18 -20.57 9.99
CA ASP A 105 -1.71 -20.66 10.03
C ASP A 105 -1.06 -20.26 8.70
N ARG A 106 -1.76 -20.46 7.57
CA ARG A 106 -1.27 -20.06 6.25
C ARG A 106 -1.07 -18.55 6.12
N LEU A 107 -1.74 -17.76 6.93
CA LEU A 107 -1.68 -16.29 6.94
C LEU A 107 -0.94 -15.74 8.17
N ASP A 108 -0.32 -16.59 8.97
CA ASP A 108 0.48 -16.15 10.11
C ASP A 108 1.66 -15.28 9.63
N GLY A 109 1.89 -14.16 10.34
CA GLY A 109 2.91 -13.19 9.97
C GLY A 109 2.58 -12.34 8.74
N ILE A 110 1.38 -12.50 8.15
CA ILE A 110 0.86 -11.61 7.11
C ILE A 110 0.12 -10.46 7.76
N ASP A 111 0.47 -9.25 7.38
CA ASP A 111 -0.29 -8.06 7.75
C ASP A 111 -1.12 -7.58 6.55
N VAL A 112 -2.33 -7.12 6.84
CA VAL A 112 -3.34 -6.76 5.85
C VAL A 112 -3.98 -5.46 6.28
N VAL A 113 -3.97 -4.47 5.39
CA VAL A 113 -4.61 -3.18 5.63
C VAL A 113 -5.52 -2.80 4.48
N VAL A 114 -6.67 -2.19 4.81
CA VAL A 114 -7.67 -1.70 3.85
C VAL A 114 -7.94 -0.24 4.10
N GLY A 115 -7.72 0.58 3.07
CA GLY A 115 -8.00 2.02 3.12
C GLY A 115 -9.06 2.43 2.10
N TYR A 116 -9.68 3.57 2.37
CA TYR A 116 -10.76 4.14 1.57
C TYR A 116 -10.55 5.64 1.33
N ALA A 117 -10.52 6.07 0.07
CA ALA A 117 -10.49 7.50 -0.28
C ALA A 117 -11.36 7.76 -1.52
N GLY A 118 -12.32 8.69 -1.43
CA GLY A 118 -13.27 8.97 -2.50
C GLY A 118 -13.97 7.70 -2.98
N ILE A 119 -13.80 7.37 -4.26
CA ILE A 119 -14.34 6.14 -4.86
C ILE A 119 -13.39 4.95 -4.72
N TRP A 120 -12.18 5.16 -4.21
CA TRP A 120 -11.14 4.16 -4.21
C TRP A 120 -11.12 3.33 -2.93
N ILE A 121 -10.80 2.07 -3.11
CA ILE A 121 -10.49 1.09 -2.07
C ILE A 121 -9.10 0.58 -2.41
N VAL A 122 -8.18 0.63 -1.45
CA VAL A 122 -6.84 0.06 -1.58
C VAL A 122 -6.69 -1.02 -0.53
N ILE A 123 -6.21 -2.18 -0.95
CA ILE A 123 -5.87 -3.30 -0.07
C ILE A 123 -4.38 -3.54 -0.24
N ALA A 124 -3.64 -3.52 0.86
CA ALA A 124 -2.22 -3.84 0.88
C ALA A 124 -1.97 -5.05 1.79
N ILE A 125 -1.17 -5.99 1.30
CA ILE A 125 -0.83 -7.24 1.99
C ILE A 125 0.68 -7.46 1.87
N ALA A 126 1.34 -7.70 3.00
CA ALA A 126 2.77 -8.01 3.06
C ALA A 126 3.07 -9.06 4.12
N GLU A 127 4.23 -9.68 4.05
CA GLU A 127 4.79 -10.40 5.18
C GLU A 127 5.43 -9.37 6.13
N GLY A 128 4.94 -9.32 7.36
CA GLY A 128 5.29 -8.31 8.35
C GLY A 128 4.51 -7.00 8.21
N PRO A 129 4.81 -6.02 9.06
CA PRO A 129 4.01 -4.82 9.20
C PRO A 129 3.88 -4.02 7.90
N VAL A 130 2.67 -3.64 7.55
CA VAL A 130 2.33 -2.77 6.42
C VAL A 130 1.32 -1.73 6.88
N GLY A 131 1.49 -0.47 6.50
CA GLY A 131 0.55 0.61 6.82
C GLY A 131 0.13 1.37 5.57
N LEU A 132 -1.04 1.99 5.62
CA LEU A 132 -1.68 2.64 4.49
C LEU A 132 -2.25 4.00 4.87
N GLY A 133 -1.64 5.07 4.35
CA GLY A 133 -2.20 6.42 4.39
C GLY A 133 -3.07 6.68 3.17
N MET A 134 -4.27 7.24 3.35
CA MET A 134 -5.17 7.62 2.27
C MET A 134 -5.82 8.97 2.52
N ALA A 135 -5.86 9.82 1.50
CA ALA A 135 -6.48 11.14 1.55
C ALA A 135 -7.42 11.38 0.36
N GLN A 136 -8.43 12.25 0.59
CA GLN A 136 -9.41 12.71 -0.40
C GLN A 136 -9.06 14.12 -0.88
N ASP A 137 -7.82 14.36 -1.26
CA ASP A 137 -7.38 15.61 -1.86
C ASP A 137 -6.16 15.36 -2.76
N SER A 138 -5.71 16.41 -3.42
CA SER A 138 -4.55 16.36 -4.30
C SER A 138 -3.22 16.33 -3.51
N ALA A 139 -3.14 15.51 -2.44
CA ALA A 139 -2.00 15.49 -1.51
C ALA A 139 -0.64 15.35 -2.22
N PHE A 140 -0.60 14.74 -3.41
CA PHE A 140 0.66 14.62 -4.14
C PHE A 140 1.09 15.91 -4.88
N ALA A 141 0.21 16.87 -5.05
CA ALA A 141 0.55 18.17 -5.61
C ALA A 141 1.20 19.10 -4.56
N ASP A 142 0.83 18.94 -3.29
CA ASP A 142 1.42 19.66 -2.16
C ASP A 142 2.45 18.79 -1.43
N PRO A 143 3.72 19.21 -1.33
CA PRO A 143 4.76 18.49 -0.61
C PRO A 143 4.43 18.23 0.87
N LEU A 144 3.77 19.18 1.55
CA LEU A 144 3.42 19.03 2.96
C LEU A 144 2.31 17.99 3.14
N ALA A 145 1.26 18.05 2.32
CA ALA A 145 0.19 17.06 2.34
C ALA A 145 0.69 15.66 1.97
N ARG A 146 1.61 15.56 1.00
CA ARG A 146 2.28 14.30 0.65
C ARG A 146 3.08 13.73 1.84
N ASN A 147 3.87 14.56 2.50
CA ASN A 147 4.65 14.12 3.65
C ASN A 147 3.77 13.69 4.82
N ARG A 148 2.67 14.38 5.05
CA ARG A 148 1.68 13.98 6.06
C ARG A 148 1.11 12.60 5.75
N LEU A 149 0.70 12.35 4.50
CA LEU A 149 0.17 11.06 4.07
C LEU A 149 1.19 9.93 4.23
N ARG A 150 2.46 10.19 3.93
CA ARG A 150 3.56 9.26 4.16
C ARG A 150 3.77 8.98 5.64
N LEU A 151 3.67 10.00 6.47
CA LEU A 151 3.77 9.86 7.92
C LEU A 151 2.60 9.06 8.48
N ASP A 152 1.38 9.30 8.00
CA ASP A 152 0.19 8.55 8.39
C ASP A 152 0.38 7.05 8.06
N SER A 153 0.86 6.71 6.85
CA SER A 153 1.14 5.31 6.49
C SER A 153 2.23 4.66 7.34
N LEU A 154 3.27 5.43 7.68
CA LEU A 154 4.36 4.95 8.52
C LEU A 154 3.90 4.74 9.97
N THR A 155 3.12 5.67 10.50
CA THR A 155 2.51 5.58 11.84
C THR A 155 1.60 4.36 11.94
N ASP A 156 0.79 4.14 10.91
CA ASP A 156 -0.11 2.98 10.81
C ASP A 156 0.69 1.66 10.82
N ALA A 157 1.79 1.59 10.07
CA ALA A 157 2.63 0.39 9.98
C ALA A 157 3.39 0.07 11.27
N CYS A 158 3.91 1.07 11.98
CA CYS A 158 4.83 0.88 13.10
C CYS A 158 4.24 1.22 14.48
N GLY A 159 3.03 1.79 14.52
CA GLY A 159 2.38 2.19 15.77
C GLY A 159 3.05 3.40 16.48
N ILE A 160 3.97 4.10 15.80
CA ILE A 160 4.67 5.25 16.37
C ILE A 160 3.87 6.51 16.09
N GLY A 161 3.56 7.27 17.13
CA GLY A 161 2.84 8.54 17.00
C GLY A 161 3.59 9.61 16.20
N HIS A 162 2.87 10.61 15.73
CA HIS A 162 3.36 11.69 14.83
C HIS A 162 4.55 12.52 15.36
N GLY A 163 4.95 12.36 16.63
CA GLY A 163 6.04 13.14 17.22
C GLY A 163 7.45 12.80 16.73
N ALA A 164 7.62 11.72 15.99
CA ALA A 164 8.92 11.21 15.53
C ALA A 164 9.08 11.30 14.01
N THR A 165 8.73 12.43 13.39
CA THR A 165 8.84 12.62 11.93
C THR A 165 10.29 12.51 11.49
N PRO A 166 10.65 11.55 10.62
CA PRO A 166 11.99 11.47 10.08
C PRO A 166 12.28 12.70 9.23
N ARG A 167 13.35 13.44 9.54
CA ARG A 167 13.82 14.59 8.73
C ARG A 167 14.01 14.27 7.25
N SER A 168 14.23 13.00 6.94
CA SER A 168 14.35 12.50 5.58
C SER A 168 13.05 12.57 4.75
N LEU A 169 11.87 12.72 5.39
CA LEU A 169 10.59 12.84 4.68
C LEU A 169 10.40 14.21 4.02
N GLU A 170 11.02 15.27 4.56
CA GLU A 170 10.69 16.65 4.23
C GLU A 170 11.10 17.12 2.82
N ARG A 171 11.99 16.43 2.11
CA ARG A 171 12.66 16.97 0.91
C ARG A 171 12.57 16.14 -0.36
N SER A 172 11.85 15.05 -0.41
CA SER A 172 11.86 14.20 -1.62
C SER A 172 10.52 14.14 -2.32
N ALA A 173 10.54 14.50 -3.59
CA ALA A 173 9.43 14.27 -4.52
C ALA A 173 9.38 12.81 -5.04
N GLU A 174 10.38 11.99 -4.71
CA GLU A 174 10.46 10.62 -5.19
C GLU A 174 9.31 9.77 -4.63
N PRO A 175 8.64 9.02 -5.50
CA PRO A 175 7.45 8.25 -5.14
C PRO A 175 7.75 6.94 -4.41
N PHE A 176 8.99 6.45 -4.48
CA PHE A 176 9.49 5.33 -3.69
C PHE A 176 10.75 5.77 -2.94
N ARG A 177 10.82 5.45 -1.67
CA ARG A 177 11.97 5.80 -0.85
C ARG A 177 12.14 4.90 0.36
N GLU A 178 13.36 4.78 0.80
CA GLU A 178 13.71 4.20 2.08
C GLU A 178 13.86 5.33 3.12
N VAL A 179 13.31 5.09 4.30
CA VAL A 179 13.42 6.00 5.45
C VAL A 179 13.89 5.24 6.67
N VAL A 180 14.70 5.89 7.48
CA VAL A 180 15.14 5.36 8.77
C VAL A 180 14.40 6.10 9.87
N THR A 181 13.68 5.37 10.70
CA THR A 181 13.03 5.93 11.88
C THR A 181 13.89 5.68 13.12
N PRO A 182 14.00 6.64 14.06
CA PRO A 182 14.85 6.49 15.24
C PRO A 182 14.54 5.26 16.10
N TYR A 183 13.27 4.84 16.15
CA TYR A 183 12.81 3.79 17.06
C TYR A 183 12.31 2.53 16.37
N ALA A 184 11.95 2.61 15.08
CA ALA A 184 11.36 1.50 14.35
C ALA A 184 12.24 0.97 13.20
N GLY A 185 13.46 1.50 13.03
CA GLY A 185 14.42 1.04 12.00
C GLY A 185 14.03 1.47 10.59
N ASN A 186 14.43 0.65 9.59
CA ASN A 186 14.27 0.99 8.17
C ASN A 186 12.86 0.65 7.66
N TRP A 187 12.32 1.54 6.83
CA TRP A 187 11.03 1.41 6.17
C TRP A 187 11.09 1.84 4.72
N CYS A 188 10.29 1.20 3.89
CA CYS A 188 10.06 1.63 2.51
C CYS A 188 8.71 2.34 2.44
N LEU A 189 8.67 3.48 1.77
CA LEU A 189 7.45 4.24 1.49
C LEU A 189 7.22 4.26 -0.02
N LEU A 190 5.99 3.99 -0.43
CA LEU A 190 5.58 3.98 -1.82
C LEU A 190 4.32 4.84 -1.99
N ASP A 191 4.43 5.90 -2.77
CA ASP A 191 3.25 6.67 -3.20
C ASP A 191 2.49 5.88 -4.25
N ILE A 192 1.19 5.68 -4.02
CA ILE A 192 0.30 4.89 -4.88
C ILE A 192 -0.51 5.84 -5.75
N PRO A 193 -0.39 5.79 -7.08
CA PRO A 193 -1.22 6.62 -7.95
C PRO A 193 -2.67 6.14 -7.92
N LEU A 194 -3.55 7.02 -7.47
CA LEU A 194 -5.00 6.87 -7.61
C LEU A 194 -5.44 7.79 -8.75
N SER A 195 -6.15 7.25 -9.74
CA SER A 195 -6.63 8.06 -10.86
C SER A 195 -7.64 9.09 -10.38
N GLY A 196 -7.44 10.35 -10.79
CA GLY A 196 -8.25 11.50 -10.39
C GLY A 196 -7.50 12.44 -9.44
N PRO A 197 -7.78 13.76 -9.52
CA PRO A 197 -7.05 14.78 -8.78
C PRO A 197 -7.34 14.78 -7.27
N ALA A 198 -8.36 14.08 -6.83
CA ALA A 198 -8.92 14.20 -5.50
C ALA A 198 -8.59 13.02 -4.57
N CYS A 199 -7.67 12.13 -4.93
CA CYS A 199 -7.33 11.00 -4.07
C CYS A 199 -5.85 10.66 -4.15
N ALA A 200 -5.27 10.42 -2.99
CA ALA A 200 -3.88 9.99 -2.85
C ALA A 200 -3.76 8.84 -1.86
N ALA A 201 -2.77 8.00 -2.02
CA ALA A 201 -2.45 6.94 -1.08
C ALA A 201 -0.93 6.73 -0.98
N THR A 202 -0.46 6.32 0.18
CA THR A 202 0.92 5.89 0.39
C THR A 202 0.92 4.61 1.22
N VAL A 203 1.76 3.65 0.87
CA VAL A 203 1.98 2.44 1.64
C VAL A 203 3.36 2.47 2.28
N ALA A 204 3.46 2.00 3.53
CA ALA A 204 4.70 1.79 4.25
C ALA A 204 4.88 0.29 4.56
N ALA A 205 6.08 -0.25 4.36
CA ALA A 205 6.44 -1.60 4.77
C ALA A 205 7.92 -1.68 5.11
N ARG A 206 8.35 -2.73 5.86
CA ARG A 206 9.74 -2.89 6.31
C ARG A 206 10.72 -3.01 5.14
N HIS A 207 10.36 -3.77 4.15
CA HIS A 207 11.17 -4.00 2.97
C HIS A 207 10.27 -4.24 1.78
N ILE A 208 10.55 -3.57 0.66
CA ILE A 208 9.83 -3.76 -0.59
C ILE A 208 10.84 -3.95 -1.71
N ALA A 209 10.98 -5.18 -2.20
CA ALA A 209 11.80 -5.51 -3.36
C ALA A 209 10.92 -5.76 -4.60
N ARG A 210 9.68 -6.22 -4.40
CA ARG A 210 8.75 -6.53 -5.49
C ARG A 210 7.33 -6.12 -5.13
N ILE A 211 6.65 -5.51 -6.10
CA ILE A 211 5.25 -5.12 -5.97
C ILE A 211 4.43 -5.86 -7.03
N HIS A 212 3.34 -6.48 -6.60
CA HIS A 212 2.31 -7.02 -7.47
C HIS A 212 1.06 -6.15 -7.33
N ALA A 213 0.78 -5.35 -8.34
CA ALA A 213 -0.29 -4.36 -8.31
C ALA A 213 -1.41 -4.73 -9.28
N ALA A 214 -2.61 -4.95 -8.76
CA ALA A 214 -3.82 -5.25 -9.53
C ALA A 214 -4.81 -4.07 -9.50
N GLY A 215 -5.51 -3.84 -10.61
CA GLY A 215 -6.43 -2.72 -10.79
C GLY A 215 -5.78 -1.48 -11.38
N TRP A 216 -4.56 -1.55 -11.88
CA TRP A 216 -3.88 -0.47 -12.61
C TRP A 216 -3.71 -0.84 -14.09
N ARG A 217 -4.02 0.09 -14.98
CA ARG A 217 -3.72 -0.07 -16.41
C ARG A 217 -2.20 0.00 -16.61
N GLY A 218 -1.69 -0.73 -17.60
CA GLY A 218 -0.25 -0.80 -17.90
C GLY A 218 0.36 0.44 -18.53
N GLU A 219 -0.35 1.56 -18.56
CA GLU A 219 0.09 2.81 -19.17
C GLU A 219 1.21 3.46 -18.35
N ARG A 220 2.20 3.99 -19.07
CA ARG A 220 3.47 4.52 -18.52
C ARG A 220 3.33 5.74 -17.61
N GLY A 221 2.13 6.30 -17.45
CA GLY A 221 1.90 7.57 -16.76
C GLY A 221 1.52 7.46 -15.28
N ASP A 222 0.99 6.31 -14.84
CA ASP A 222 0.31 6.23 -13.54
C ASP A 222 1.20 5.80 -12.37
N TRP A 223 2.35 5.22 -12.64
CA TRP A 223 3.29 4.83 -11.59
C TRP A 223 4.61 5.56 -11.74
N PRO A 224 5.18 5.96 -10.61
CA PRO A 224 6.50 6.55 -10.62
C PRO A 224 7.49 5.60 -11.28
N THR A 225 8.14 6.06 -12.32
CA THR A 225 9.30 5.38 -12.86
C THR A 225 10.38 5.49 -11.79
N VAL A 226 10.66 4.39 -11.10
CA VAL A 226 11.86 4.31 -10.25
C VAL A 226 13.03 4.47 -11.21
N GLY A 227 13.57 5.69 -11.28
CA GLY A 227 14.68 6.01 -12.15
C GLY A 227 15.80 5.03 -11.87
N LYS A 228 16.39 4.47 -12.94
CA LYS A 228 17.71 3.89 -12.84
C LYS A 228 18.60 5.00 -12.27
N GLN A 229 18.88 4.96 -10.99
CA GLN A 229 19.91 5.81 -10.40
C GLN A 229 21.20 5.46 -11.14
N ARG A 230 21.56 6.28 -12.15
CA ARG A 230 22.90 6.27 -12.69
C ARG A 230 23.80 6.52 -11.48
N ALA A 231 24.61 5.51 -11.15
CA ALA A 231 25.73 5.70 -10.26
C ALA A 231 26.47 6.93 -10.78
N ARG A 232 26.33 8.07 -10.10
CA ARG A 232 27.22 9.21 -10.29
C ARG A 232 28.58 8.70 -9.84
N THR A 233 29.37 8.29 -10.80
CA THR A 233 30.78 8.06 -10.66
C THR A 233 31.35 9.26 -9.91
N ALA A 234 31.95 9.01 -8.77
CA ALA A 234 32.70 9.99 -8.02
C ALA A 234 33.68 10.65 -8.98
N GLY A 235 33.45 11.94 -9.25
CA GLY A 235 34.36 12.71 -10.05
C GLY A 235 35.74 12.69 -9.42
N SER A 236 36.69 12.24 -10.17
CA SER A 236 38.11 12.33 -9.92
C SER A 236 38.44 13.73 -9.40
N LEU A 237 38.90 13.83 -8.16
CA LEU A 237 39.56 15.02 -7.64
C LEU A 237 40.88 15.18 -8.41
N ASN A 238 40.88 16.04 -9.41
CA ASN A 238 42.09 16.56 -9.96
C ASN A 238 42.77 17.41 -8.89
N VAL A 239 43.82 16.86 -8.33
CA VAL A 239 44.81 17.62 -7.55
C VAL A 239 45.64 18.40 -8.55
N PRO A 240 45.75 19.74 -8.49
CA PRO A 240 46.69 20.48 -9.33
C PRO A 240 48.10 20.20 -8.81
N GLU A 241 48.96 19.65 -9.68
CA GLU A 241 50.40 19.64 -9.46
C GLU A 241 50.90 21.07 -9.33
N SER A 242 51.48 21.38 -8.17
CA SER A 242 52.26 22.62 -7.99
C SER A 242 53.54 22.54 -8.78
N VAL A 243 53.65 23.44 -9.76
CA VAL A 243 54.86 23.72 -10.48
C VAL A 243 55.90 24.27 -9.52
N ALA A 244 56.96 23.53 -9.29
CA ALA A 244 58.22 24.01 -8.73
C ALA A 244 58.98 24.67 -9.89
N ALA A 245 59.28 25.93 -9.74
CA ALA A 245 60.27 26.63 -10.57
C ALA A 245 61.22 27.35 -9.65
N GLY A 246 62.44 27.04 -9.78
CA GLY A 246 63.69 27.65 -9.89
C GLY A 246 64.09 28.85 -9.04
#